data_3f3fa48d5ad51b9d36f1a1a11180e980
#
_entry.id   3f3fa48d5ad51b9d36f1a1a11180e980
#
_cell.length_a   1.000
_cell.length_b   1.000
_cell.length_c   1.000
_cell.angle_alpha   90.00
_cell.angle_beta   90.00
_cell.angle_gamma   90.00
#
_symmetry.space_group_name_H-M   'P 1'
#
loop_
_entity.id
_entity.type
_entity.pdbx_description
1 polymer ?
#
loop_
_entity_poly.entity_id
_entity_poly.type
_entity_poly.pdbx_seq_one_letter_code
_entity_poly.pdbx_strand_id
1 'polypeptide(L)'
;MDIKSVAVLGAGAVGSYIIQGLANKPGITLGVVATGERAQRLGQGCKINNKIYHPQVWSPKEAHNVDLLVVALKYGALAGALEDIKTIAGENTTVISLMNGVDSEETIASVIGPEKMLYSLIKIASHKEQDEYVFDLESTIGIILGEPQAPFDSIRVKAIEKLFAETNIHYRVTEHIREEIWSKFRLNVTNNLPQAILGAGIGCYRDSQHMKFISKALRHELESIALAKGIDMSLAKKALGTGVSVPPSARYSTLQDL
;
A
#
# COMPACT_ATOMS: atom_id res chain seq x y z
N MET A 1 -0.66 0.95 23.77
CA MET A 1 0.43 0.57 22.84
C MET A 1 0.97 1.85 22.20
N ASP A 2 2.26 2.10 22.29
CA ASP A 2 2.92 3.21 21.57
C ASP A 2 3.91 2.62 20.58
N ILE A 3 3.82 3.04 19.33
CA ILE A 3 4.75 2.62 18.28
C ILE A 3 6.00 3.50 18.39
N LYS A 4 7.16 2.89 18.60
CA LYS A 4 8.48 3.53 18.68
C LYS A 4 9.44 3.04 17.62
N SER A 5 9.20 1.84 17.07
CA SER A 5 10.02 1.21 16.05
C SER A 5 9.17 0.81 14.85
N VAL A 6 9.61 1.20 13.66
CA VAL A 6 8.94 0.91 12.39
C VAL A 6 9.93 0.31 11.41
N ALA A 7 9.61 -0.86 10.89
CA ALA A 7 10.35 -1.47 9.80
C ALA A 7 9.55 -1.39 8.48
N VAL A 8 10.21 -1.00 7.40
CA VAL A 8 9.63 -0.98 6.05
C VAL A 8 10.29 -2.07 5.22
N LEU A 9 9.52 -3.06 4.83
CA LEU A 9 9.96 -4.13 3.92
C LEU A 9 9.53 -3.78 2.49
N GLY A 10 10.50 -3.26 1.72
CA GLY A 10 10.29 -2.79 0.35
C GLY A 10 10.35 -1.27 0.23
N ALA A 11 11.44 -0.74 -0.36
CA ALA A 11 11.67 0.68 -0.59
C ALA A 11 11.37 1.08 -2.06
N GLY A 12 10.23 0.65 -2.59
CA GLY A 12 9.63 1.16 -3.82
C GLY A 12 8.85 2.46 -3.56
N ALA A 13 7.98 2.88 -4.50
CA ALA A 13 7.17 4.08 -4.32
C ALA A 13 6.40 4.08 -2.98
N VAL A 14 5.70 2.99 -2.66
CA VAL A 14 4.92 2.89 -1.42
C VAL A 14 5.82 2.98 -0.18
N GLY A 15 6.93 2.22 -0.13
CA GLY A 15 7.84 2.29 1.02
C GLY A 15 8.51 3.66 1.15
N SER A 16 8.84 4.30 0.04
CA SER A 16 9.40 5.66 0.04
C SER A 16 8.41 6.70 0.61
N TYR A 17 7.10 6.54 0.38
CA TYR A 17 6.08 7.37 1.01
C TYR A 17 6.11 7.27 2.53
N ILE A 18 6.28 6.06 3.08
CA ILE A 18 6.43 5.84 4.53
C ILE A 18 7.74 6.45 5.06
N ILE A 19 8.84 6.24 4.33
CA ILE A 19 10.15 6.81 4.70
C ILE A 19 10.06 8.33 4.78
N GLN A 20 9.53 8.99 3.76
CA GLN A 20 9.36 10.44 3.75
C GLN A 20 8.51 10.94 4.92
N GLY A 21 7.43 10.24 5.22
CA GLY A 21 6.49 10.65 6.28
C GLY A 21 7.02 10.48 7.69
N LEU A 22 7.85 9.45 7.94
CA LEU A 22 8.30 9.11 9.29
C LEU A 22 9.76 9.46 9.60
N ALA A 23 10.61 9.75 8.59
CA ALA A 23 12.05 9.94 8.77
C ALA A 23 12.41 11.01 9.81
N ASN A 24 11.57 12.03 9.99
CA ASN A 24 11.80 13.13 10.92
C ASN A 24 10.82 13.11 12.11
N LYS A 25 10.06 12.04 12.31
CA LYS A 25 9.12 11.94 13.43
C LYS A 25 9.91 11.70 14.73
N PRO A 26 9.86 12.63 15.70
CA PRO A 26 10.57 12.45 16.98
C PRO A 26 10.12 11.21 17.72
N GLY A 27 11.06 10.50 18.34
CA GLY A 27 10.78 9.31 19.16
C GLY A 27 10.49 8.04 18.35
N ILE A 28 10.63 8.08 17.02
CA ILE A 28 10.45 6.90 16.14
C ILE A 28 11.81 6.47 15.60
N THR A 29 12.13 5.18 15.76
CA THR A 29 13.23 4.53 15.06
C THR A 29 12.68 3.90 13.79
N LEU A 30 13.11 4.40 12.63
CA LEU A 30 12.68 3.95 11.31
C LEU A 30 13.82 3.18 10.62
N GLY A 31 13.55 1.95 10.21
CA GLY A 31 14.49 1.16 9.42
C GLY A 31 13.84 0.59 8.15
N VAL A 32 14.67 0.39 7.13
CA VAL A 32 14.29 -0.29 5.90
C VAL A 32 14.93 -1.67 5.89
N VAL A 33 14.13 -2.70 5.69
CA VAL A 33 14.65 -4.07 5.68
C VAL A 33 15.22 -4.39 4.31
N ALA A 34 16.52 -4.69 4.26
CA ALA A 34 17.21 -5.10 3.06
C ALA A 34 18.49 -5.88 3.39
N THR A 35 18.94 -6.69 2.44
CA THR A 35 20.21 -7.45 2.49
C THR A 35 20.99 -7.31 1.18
N GLY A 36 22.27 -7.69 1.20
CA GLY A 36 23.13 -7.70 0.02
C GLY A 36 23.27 -6.33 -0.68
N GLU A 37 23.31 -6.33 -1.99
CA GLU A 37 23.48 -5.12 -2.82
C GLU A 37 22.38 -4.09 -2.59
N ARG A 38 21.15 -4.55 -2.28
CA ARG A 38 20.05 -3.67 -2.00
C ARG A 38 20.27 -2.88 -0.71
N ALA A 39 20.83 -3.50 0.32
CA ALA A 39 21.19 -2.83 1.56
C ALA A 39 22.29 -1.76 1.32
N GLN A 40 23.30 -2.10 0.54
CA GLN A 40 24.36 -1.15 0.18
C GLN A 40 23.81 0.09 -0.54
N ARG A 41 22.93 -0.11 -1.53
CA ARG A 41 22.28 0.99 -2.25
C ARG A 41 21.42 1.87 -1.35
N LEU A 42 20.62 1.27 -0.47
CA LEU A 42 19.77 2.00 0.47
C LEU A 42 20.56 2.76 1.52
N GLY A 43 21.74 2.24 1.91
CA GLY A 43 22.68 2.94 2.80
C GLY A 43 23.23 4.24 2.21
N GLN A 44 23.22 4.40 0.88
CA GLN A 44 23.58 5.65 0.20
C GLN A 44 22.47 6.69 0.26
N GLY A 45 21.25 6.29 0.67
CA GLY A 45 20.08 7.14 0.80
C GLY A 45 19.02 6.91 -0.27
N CYS A 46 17.83 7.43 0.00
CA CYS A 46 16.67 7.41 -0.89
C CYS A 46 16.30 8.83 -1.29
N LYS A 47 16.27 9.12 -2.59
CA LYS A 47 15.85 10.44 -3.09
C LYS A 47 14.34 10.46 -3.25
N ILE A 48 13.68 11.40 -2.57
CA ILE A 48 12.23 11.53 -2.53
C ILE A 48 11.87 13.02 -2.50
N ASN A 49 11.07 13.50 -3.46
CA ASN A 49 10.62 14.89 -3.56
C ASN A 49 11.79 15.89 -3.38
N ASN A 50 12.86 15.73 -4.16
CA ASN A 50 14.08 16.57 -4.15
C ASN A 50 14.86 16.56 -2.81
N LYS A 51 14.58 15.60 -1.90
CA LYS A 51 15.31 15.42 -0.66
C LYS A 51 15.93 14.03 -0.58
N ILE A 52 17.10 13.93 0.04
CA ILE A 52 17.75 12.65 0.31
C ILE A 52 17.44 12.26 1.76
N TYR A 53 16.91 11.06 1.93
CA TYR A 53 16.61 10.45 3.22
C TYR A 53 17.58 9.30 3.47
N HIS A 54 18.11 9.20 4.68
CA HIS A 54 19.03 8.15 5.10
C HIS A 54 18.38 7.30 6.22
N PRO A 55 17.41 6.42 5.88
CA PRO A 55 16.83 5.51 6.85
C PRO A 55 17.90 4.51 7.32
N GLN A 56 17.77 4.01 8.52
CA GLN A 56 18.57 2.86 8.96
C GLN A 56 18.26 1.68 8.02
N VAL A 57 19.28 0.88 7.72
CA VAL A 57 19.11 -0.34 6.94
C VAL A 57 19.31 -1.52 7.86
N TRP A 58 18.28 -2.36 7.98
CA TRP A 58 18.26 -3.51 8.87
C TRP A 58 18.19 -4.81 8.09
N SER A 59 18.89 -5.84 8.58
CA SER A 59 18.56 -7.22 8.25
C SER A 59 17.23 -7.62 8.91
N PRO A 60 16.57 -8.70 8.48
CA PRO A 60 15.37 -9.20 9.16
C PRO A 60 15.55 -9.47 10.65
N LYS A 61 16.76 -9.93 11.06
CA LYS A 61 17.07 -10.18 12.48
C LYS A 61 17.22 -8.89 13.29
N GLU A 62 17.80 -7.83 12.72
CA GLU A 62 17.91 -6.54 13.38
C GLU A 62 16.55 -5.83 13.51
N ALA A 63 15.63 -6.10 12.59
CA ALA A 63 14.25 -5.62 12.64
C ALA A 63 13.33 -6.48 13.51
N HIS A 64 13.85 -7.52 14.19
CA HIS A 64 13.02 -8.41 15.00
C HIS A 64 12.29 -7.66 16.11
N ASN A 65 11.00 -7.96 16.27
CA ASN A 65 10.12 -7.42 17.31
C ASN A 65 9.90 -5.90 17.25
N VAL A 66 9.96 -5.30 16.06
CA VAL A 66 9.51 -3.91 15.85
C VAL A 66 8.02 -3.77 16.20
N ASP A 67 7.60 -2.57 16.61
CA ASP A 67 6.19 -2.32 16.93
C ASP A 67 5.30 -2.35 15.69
N LEU A 68 5.80 -1.85 14.55
CA LEU A 68 5.09 -1.85 13.27
C LEU A 68 5.98 -2.35 12.13
N LEU A 69 5.51 -3.36 11.42
CA LEU A 69 6.08 -3.78 10.14
C LEU A 69 5.16 -3.34 9.00
N VAL A 70 5.70 -2.56 8.07
CA VAL A 70 5.02 -2.14 6.84
C VAL A 70 5.55 -2.97 5.68
N VAL A 71 4.70 -3.82 5.08
CA VAL A 71 5.02 -4.61 3.91
C VAL A 71 4.60 -3.85 2.65
N ALA A 72 5.60 -3.43 1.84
CA ALA A 72 5.43 -2.61 0.64
C ALA A 72 6.15 -3.22 -0.57
N LEU A 73 6.00 -4.53 -0.73
CA LEU A 73 6.61 -5.31 -1.81
C LEU A 73 5.77 -5.31 -3.08
N LYS A 74 6.38 -5.63 -4.21
CA LYS A 74 5.64 -6.12 -5.39
C LYS A 74 5.19 -7.56 -5.12
N TYR A 75 4.00 -7.94 -5.63
CA TYR A 75 3.36 -9.23 -5.31
C TYR A 75 4.27 -10.43 -5.58
N GLY A 76 4.99 -10.45 -6.70
CA GLY A 76 5.91 -11.54 -7.03
C GLY A 76 7.07 -11.75 -6.05
N ALA A 77 7.33 -10.79 -5.15
CA ALA A 77 8.36 -10.91 -4.13
C ALA A 77 7.82 -11.43 -2.78
N LEU A 78 6.49 -11.48 -2.60
CA LEU A 78 5.89 -11.81 -1.30
C LEU A 78 6.26 -13.22 -0.83
N ALA A 79 6.12 -14.21 -1.70
CA ALA A 79 6.40 -15.61 -1.34
C ALA A 79 7.84 -15.81 -0.83
N GLY A 80 8.81 -15.14 -1.47
CA GLY A 80 10.22 -15.19 -1.05
C GLY A 80 10.52 -14.39 0.22
N ALA A 81 9.61 -13.50 0.65
CA ALA A 81 9.77 -12.64 1.82
C ALA A 81 9.07 -13.17 3.08
N LEU A 82 8.29 -14.25 3.00
CA LEU A 82 7.50 -14.74 4.14
C LEU A 82 8.36 -15.15 5.35
N GLU A 83 9.51 -15.76 5.13
CA GLU A 83 10.44 -16.12 6.22
C GLU A 83 11.07 -14.88 6.87
N ASP A 84 11.36 -13.84 6.08
CA ASP A 84 11.82 -12.56 6.61
C ASP A 84 10.72 -11.89 7.44
N ILE A 85 9.49 -11.85 6.94
CA ILE A 85 8.32 -11.31 7.64
C ILE A 85 8.11 -12.04 8.97
N LYS A 86 8.20 -13.38 8.97
CA LYS A 86 8.10 -14.21 10.17
C LYS A 86 9.23 -13.93 11.17
N THR A 87 10.44 -13.69 10.67
CA THR A 87 11.59 -13.34 11.52
C THR A 87 11.42 -11.98 12.19
N ILE A 88 10.87 -11.00 11.45
CA ILE A 88 10.65 -9.63 11.94
C ILE A 88 9.50 -9.56 12.95
N ALA A 89 8.40 -10.26 12.66
CA ALA A 89 7.17 -10.20 13.45
C ALA A 89 7.30 -10.88 14.81
N GLY A 90 7.64 -10.10 15.82
CA GLY A 90 7.66 -10.55 17.22
C GLY A 90 6.25 -10.66 17.83
N GLU A 91 6.19 -10.86 19.15
CA GLU A 91 4.94 -11.06 19.87
C GLU A 91 3.98 -9.88 19.74
N ASN A 92 4.50 -8.66 19.87
CA ASN A 92 3.71 -7.43 19.88
C ASN A 92 3.74 -6.65 18.56
N THR A 93 4.32 -7.23 17.51
CA THR A 93 4.42 -6.56 16.21
C THR A 93 3.05 -6.47 15.53
N THR A 94 2.63 -5.26 15.19
CA THR A 94 1.53 -5.07 14.24
C THR A 94 2.08 -5.06 12.82
N VAL A 95 1.43 -5.75 11.90
CA VAL A 95 1.83 -5.81 10.50
C VAL A 95 0.73 -5.22 9.62
N ILE A 96 1.10 -4.32 8.71
CA ILE A 96 0.23 -3.79 7.66
C ILE A 96 0.79 -4.12 6.29
N SER A 97 -0.08 -4.49 5.36
CA SER A 97 0.26 -4.67 3.95
C SER A 97 -0.25 -3.49 3.13
N LEU A 98 0.66 -2.81 2.43
CA LEU A 98 0.31 -1.74 1.49
C LEU A 98 0.44 -2.21 0.03
N MET A 99 0.43 -3.52 -0.16
CA MET A 99 0.53 -4.14 -1.48
C MET A 99 -0.77 -3.98 -2.27
N ASN A 100 -0.69 -4.16 -3.58
CA ASN A 100 -1.87 -4.29 -4.42
C ASN A 100 -2.36 -5.75 -4.40
N GLY A 101 -3.67 -5.94 -4.50
CA GLY A 101 -4.30 -7.27 -4.45
C GLY A 101 -5.33 -7.34 -3.32
N VAL A 102 -5.76 -8.56 -3.01
CA VAL A 102 -6.81 -8.85 -2.01
C VAL A 102 -6.45 -10.02 -1.09
N ASP A 103 -5.26 -10.57 -1.20
CA ASP A 103 -4.82 -11.82 -0.56
C ASP A 103 -3.49 -11.70 0.19
N SER A 104 -2.80 -10.56 0.11
CA SER A 104 -1.52 -10.37 0.79
C SER A 104 -1.65 -10.47 2.32
N GLU A 105 -2.73 -9.97 2.87
CA GLU A 105 -3.03 -10.02 4.31
C GLU A 105 -3.21 -11.45 4.79
N GLU A 106 -3.99 -12.26 4.07
CA GLU A 106 -4.22 -13.66 4.40
C GLU A 106 -2.92 -14.48 4.24
N THR A 107 -2.15 -14.20 3.18
CA THR A 107 -0.87 -14.85 2.92
C THR A 107 0.14 -14.55 4.03
N ILE A 108 0.27 -13.30 4.45
CA ILE A 108 1.16 -12.90 5.56
C ILE A 108 0.66 -13.51 6.88
N ALA A 109 -0.64 -13.38 7.16
CA ALA A 109 -1.25 -13.93 8.39
C ALA A 109 -1.03 -15.43 8.54
N SER A 110 -0.92 -16.18 7.45
CA SER A 110 -0.66 -17.63 7.50
C SER A 110 0.68 -18.00 8.14
N VAL A 111 1.66 -17.08 8.17
CA VAL A 111 3.00 -17.33 8.74
C VAL A 111 3.25 -16.61 10.07
N ILE A 112 2.51 -15.53 10.37
CA ILE A 112 2.70 -14.72 11.59
C ILE A 112 1.54 -14.80 12.59
N GLY A 113 0.39 -15.32 12.20
CA GLY A 113 -0.88 -15.28 12.92
C GLY A 113 -1.76 -14.10 12.51
N PRO A 114 -3.09 -14.33 12.38
CA PRO A 114 -4.04 -13.28 11.96
C PRO A 114 -4.17 -12.15 12.98
N GLU A 115 -3.90 -12.40 14.25
CA GLU A 115 -3.95 -11.42 15.33
C GLU A 115 -2.92 -10.28 15.18
N LYS A 116 -1.84 -10.51 14.45
CA LYS A 116 -0.81 -9.51 14.17
C LYS A 116 -1.13 -8.67 12.94
N MET A 117 -2.02 -9.16 12.06
CA MET A 117 -2.33 -8.50 10.79
C MET A 117 -3.42 -7.45 10.96
N LEU A 118 -3.11 -6.20 10.64
CA LEU A 118 -4.10 -5.13 10.49
C LEU A 118 -4.29 -4.86 9.00
N TYR A 119 -5.54 -4.91 8.54
CA TYR A 119 -5.82 -4.76 7.11
C TYR A 119 -5.65 -3.32 6.65
N SER A 120 -5.08 -3.17 5.46
CA SER A 120 -4.79 -1.85 4.94
C SER A 120 -4.65 -1.83 3.42
N LEU A 121 -4.77 -0.64 2.87
CA LEU A 121 -4.47 -0.35 1.47
C LEU A 121 -3.87 1.05 1.37
N ILE A 122 -3.25 1.37 0.25
CA ILE A 122 -2.74 2.71 -0.02
C ILE A 122 -3.19 3.21 -1.39
N LYS A 123 -3.52 4.51 -1.48
CA LYS A 123 -3.83 5.22 -2.73
C LYS A 123 -2.96 6.46 -2.79
N ILE A 124 -1.83 6.38 -3.49
CA ILE A 124 -0.87 7.48 -3.66
C ILE A 124 -0.75 7.86 -5.14
N ALA A 125 -0.60 9.14 -5.38
CA ALA A 125 -0.19 9.68 -6.66
C ALA A 125 1.34 9.82 -6.65
N SER A 126 2.02 8.96 -7.41
CA SER A 126 3.48 8.94 -7.47
C SER A 126 3.97 8.55 -8.85
N HIS A 127 5.13 9.04 -9.19
CA HIS A 127 5.87 8.57 -10.36
C HIS A 127 7.36 8.46 -10.01
N LYS A 128 8.09 7.68 -10.81
CA LYS A 128 9.54 7.59 -10.70
C LYS A 128 10.16 8.50 -11.75
N GLU A 129 11.06 9.38 -11.34
CA GLU A 129 11.85 10.24 -12.21
C GLU A 129 13.33 9.94 -11.99
N GLN A 130 13.97 9.28 -12.97
CA GLN A 130 15.32 8.75 -12.82
C GLN A 130 15.46 7.84 -11.58
N ASP A 131 16.20 8.27 -10.55
CA ASP A 131 16.41 7.55 -9.30
C ASP A 131 15.60 8.11 -8.12
N GLU A 132 14.62 8.95 -8.41
CA GLU A 132 13.80 9.64 -7.43
C GLU A 132 12.34 9.17 -7.48
N TYR A 133 11.69 9.07 -6.32
CA TYR A 133 10.24 8.98 -6.22
C TYR A 133 9.65 10.35 -5.93
N VAL A 134 8.72 10.77 -6.79
CA VAL A 134 7.99 12.03 -6.66
C VAL A 134 6.53 11.73 -6.30
N PHE A 135 6.06 12.38 -5.23
CA PHE A 135 4.69 12.25 -4.73
C PHE A 135 3.96 13.58 -4.88
N ASP A 136 2.75 13.52 -5.43
CA ASP A 136 1.77 14.58 -5.37
C ASP A 136 0.89 14.36 -4.13
N LEU A 137 1.16 15.12 -3.07
CA LEU A 137 0.43 14.98 -1.81
C LEU A 137 -1.02 15.46 -1.94
N GLU A 138 -1.31 16.44 -2.80
CA GLU A 138 -2.67 16.97 -2.98
C GLU A 138 -3.60 15.93 -3.62
N SER A 139 -3.08 15.14 -4.55
CA SER A 139 -3.82 14.04 -5.21
C SER A 139 -3.73 12.71 -4.46
N THR A 140 -2.97 12.64 -3.36
CA THR A 140 -2.78 11.44 -2.57
C THR A 140 -3.86 11.28 -1.51
N ILE A 141 -4.61 10.17 -1.56
CA ILE A 141 -5.58 9.80 -0.52
C ILE A 141 -4.87 9.25 0.72
N GLY A 142 -3.76 8.54 0.53
CA GLY A 142 -2.94 7.97 1.57
C GLY A 142 -3.33 6.54 1.95
N ILE A 143 -3.08 6.19 3.21
CA ILE A 143 -3.31 4.86 3.78
C ILE A 143 -4.74 4.78 4.29
N ILE A 144 -5.45 3.72 3.94
CA ILE A 144 -6.73 3.37 4.52
C ILE A 144 -6.51 2.07 5.30
N LEU A 145 -6.91 2.04 6.56
CA LEU A 145 -6.67 0.90 7.43
C LEU A 145 -7.85 0.64 8.36
N GLY A 146 -7.93 -0.56 8.88
CA GLY A 146 -8.96 -0.93 9.84
C GLY A 146 -8.86 -2.40 10.25
N GLU A 147 -9.59 -2.75 11.31
CA GLU A 147 -9.75 -4.14 11.70
C GLU A 147 -10.66 -4.86 10.70
N PRO A 148 -10.33 -6.11 10.32
CA PRO A 148 -11.19 -6.91 9.44
C PRO A 148 -12.50 -7.33 10.10
N GLN A 149 -12.58 -7.23 11.42
CA GLN A 149 -13.73 -7.58 12.27
C GLN A 149 -13.75 -6.68 13.52
N ALA A 150 -14.94 -6.54 14.13
CA ALA A 150 -15.08 -5.80 15.37
C ALA A 150 -14.24 -6.40 16.53
N PRO A 151 -13.75 -5.59 17.47
CA PRO A 151 -13.95 -4.14 17.58
C PRO A 151 -13.08 -3.34 16.61
N PHE A 152 -13.66 -2.35 15.94
CA PHE A 152 -12.97 -1.59 14.89
C PHE A 152 -12.05 -0.48 15.42
N ASP A 153 -12.22 -0.06 16.67
CA ASP A 153 -11.42 0.97 17.36
C ASP A 153 -10.33 0.40 18.25
N SER A 154 -9.68 -0.65 17.79
CA SER A 154 -8.66 -1.39 18.55
C SER A 154 -7.47 -0.51 19.01
N ILE A 155 -6.74 -0.99 20.00
CA ILE A 155 -5.56 -0.29 20.53
C ILE A 155 -4.47 -0.11 19.46
N ARG A 156 -4.34 -1.04 18.52
CA ARG A 156 -3.35 -0.97 17.43
C ARG A 156 -3.78 0.02 16.34
N VAL A 157 -5.07 0.15 16.05
CA VAL A 157 -5.58 1.20 15.15
C VAL A 157 -5.26 2.56 15.74
N LYS A 158 -5.59 2.82 17.01
CA LYS A 158 -5.27 4.08 17.71
C LYS A 158 -3.77 4.37 17.78
N ALA A 159 -2.94 3.33 17.93
CA ALA A 159 -1.49 3.49 17.94
C ALA A 159 -0.95 3.95 16.57
N ILE A 160 -1.50 3.42 15.46
CA ILE A 160 -1.11 3.83 14.11
C ILE A 160 -1.65 5.24 13.80
N GLU A 161 -2.87 5.58 14.20
CA GLU A 161 -3.37 6.95 14.08
C GLU A 161 -2.46 7.96 14.79
N LYS A 162 -2.04 7.65 16.02
CA LYS A 162 -1.08 8.46 16.77
C LYS A 162 0.29 8.56 16.07
N LEU A 163 0.75 7.46 15.46
CA LEU A 163 2.00 7.45 14.69
C LEU A 163 1.94 8.38 13.49
N PHE A 164 0.84 8.36 12.73
CA PHE A 164 0.69 9.17 11.52
C PHE A 164 0.24 10.61 11.78
N ALA A 165 -0.33 10.88 12.96
CA ALA A 165 -0.66 12.24 13.37
C ALA A 165 0.57 13.16 13.28
N GLU A 166 0.35 14.41 12.85
CA GLU A 166 1.43 15.42 12.70
C GLU A 166 2.55 15.01 11.73
N THR A 167 2.25 14.14 10.78
CA THR A 167 3.15 13.77 9.67
C THR A 167 2.54 14.15 8.33
N ASN A 168 3.31 14.01 7.25
CA ASN A 168 2.81 14.17 5.88
C ASN A 168 2.15 12.89 5.34
N ILE A 169 1.93 11.87 6.17
CA ILE A 169 1.20 10.66 5.78
C ILE A 169 -0.29 10.94 5.90
N HIS A 170 -0.97 10.97 4.75
CA HIS A 170 -2.42 10.98 4.74
C HIS A 170 -2.93 9.59 5.13
N TYR A 171 -3.93 9.54 6.00
CA TYR A 171 -4.52 8.28 6.43
C TYR A 171 -6.00 8.42 6.77
N ARG A 172 -6.68 7.30 6.78
CA ARG A 172 -8.08 7.19 7.19
C ARG A 172 -8.34 5.82 7.80
N VAL A 173 -9.09 5.77 8.90
CA VAL A 173 -9.61 4.54 9.48
C VAL A 173 -11.00 4.24 8.93
N THR A 174 -11.33 2.96 8.80
CA THR A 174 -12.63 2.50 8.31
C THR A 174 -13.02 1.17 8.95
N GLU A 175 -14.32 0.99 9.20
CA GLU A 175 -14.91 -0.28 9.61
C GLU A 175 -15.14 -1.25 8.42
N HIS A 176 -14.96 -0.75 7.19
CA HIS A 176 -15.21 -1.48 5.95
C HIS A 176 -13.91 -1.69 5.16
N ILE A 177 -12.83 -2.08 5.86
CA ILE A 177 -11.51 -2.18 5.22
C ILE A 177 -11.46 -3.27 4.13
N ARG A 178 -12.17 -4.38 4.30
CA ARG A 178 -12.22 -5.45 3.30
C ARG A 178 -12.89 -4.96 2.02
N GLU A 179 -13.99 -4.25 2.14
CA GLU A 179 -14.75 -3.65 1.03
C GLU A 179 -13.91 -2.58 0.32
N GLU A 180 -13.15 -1.77 1.04
CA GLU A 180 -12.24 -0.77 0.48
C GLU A 180 -11.10 -1.42 -0.32
N ILE A 181 -10.50 -2.50 0.17
CA ILE A 181 -9.47 -3.27 -0.53
C ILE A 181 -10.05 -3.84 -1.84
N TRP A 182 -11.21 -4.48 -1.80
CA TRP A 182 -11.87 -5.03 -2.98
C TRP A 182 -12.32 -3.95 -3.96
N SER A 183 -12.78 -2.80 -3.48
CA SER A 183 -13.12 -1.65 -4.32
C SER A 183 -11.89 -1.10 -5.07
N LYS A 184 -10.72 -1.04 -4.40
CA LYS A 184 -9.47 -0.68 -5.06
C LYS A 184 -9.03 -1.76 -6.06
N PHE A 185 -9.14 -3.03 -5.71
CA PHE A 185 -8.80 -4.14 -6.59
C PHE A 185 -9.68 -4.15 -7.86
N ARG A 186 -10.98 -3.82 -7.72
CA ARG A 186 -11.87 -3.62 -8.87
C ARG A 186 -11.30 -2.59 -9.83
N LEU A 187 -10.84 -1.43 -9.36
CA LEU A 187 -10.22 -0.42 -10.20
C LEU A 187 -8.99 -0.97 -10.95
N ASN A 188 -8.16 -1.72 -10.26
CA ASN A 188 -6.96 -2.32 -10.86
C ASN A 188 -7.31 -3.32 -11.97
N VAL A 189 -8.28 -4.20 -11.74
CA VAL A 189 -8.68 -5.23 -12.71
C VAL A 189 -9.45 -4.63 -13.89
N THR A 190 -10.39 -3.73 -13.63
CA THR A 190 -11.29 -3.23 -14.67
C THR A 190 -10.74 -2.08 -15.50
N ASN A 191 -9.76 -1.37 -14.98
CA ASN A 191 -9.20 -0.17 -15.60
C ASN A 191 -7.69 -0.29 -15.82
N ASN A 192 -6.89 -0.48 -14.76
CA ASN A 192 -5.44 -0.44 -14.87
C ASN A 192 -4.90 -1.55 -15.76
N LEU A 193 -5.37 -2.77 -15.57
CA LEU A 193 -4.86 -3.94 -16.29
C LEU A 193 -5.18 -3.91 -17.79
N PRO A 194 -6.43 -3.66 -18.25
CA PRO A 194 -6.70 -3.53 -19.67
C PRO A 194 -5.92 -2.40 -20.35
N GLN A 195 -5.75 -1.26 -19.66
CA GLN A 195 -4.95 -0.16 -20.17
C GLN A 195 -3.48 -0.56 -20.34
N ALA A 196 -2.91 -1.27 -19.37
CA ALA A 196 -1.53 -1.75 -19.43
C ALA A 196 -1.31 -2.71 -20.60
N ILE A 197 -2.24 -3.66 -20.81
CA ILE A 197 -2.19 -4.63 -21.92
C ILE A 197 -2.21 -3.93 -23.29
N LEU A 198 -3.01 -2.88 -23.42
CA LEU A 198 -3.17 -2.16 -24.69
C LEU A 198 -2.17 -1.00 -24.89
N GLY A 199 -1.44 -0.62 -23.87
CA GLY A 199 -0.57 0.58 -23.91
C GLY A 199 -1.33 1.90 -24.13
N ALA A 200 -2.64 1.93 -23.83
CA ALA A 200 -3.52 3.06 -24.15
C ALA A 200 -3.74 4.00 -22.96
N GLY A 201 -3.97 5.29 -23.22
CA GLY A 201 -4.39 6.23 -22.20
C GLY A 201 -5.84 5.99 -21.72
N ILE A 202 -6.24 6.60 -20.60
CA ILE A 202 -7.57 6.42 -20.00
C ILE A 202 -8.73 6.82 -20.93
N GLY A 203 -8.47 7.65 -21.94
CA GLY A 203 -9.45 8.02 -22.97
C GLY A 203 -10.02 6.81 -23.71
N CYS A 204 -9.30 5.66 -23.77
CA CYS A 204 -9.78 4.45 -24.43
C CYS A 204 -11.13 3.96 -23.89
N TYR A 205 -11.43 4.19 -22.60
CA TYR A 205 -12.71 3.81 -21.98
C TYR A 205 -13.87 4.72 -22.42
N ARG A 206 -13.59 5.93 -22.86
CA ARG A 206 -14.58 6.85 -23.45
C ARG A 206 -14.77 6.58 -24.95
N ASP A 207 -13.68 6.34 -25.64
CA ASP A 207 -13.63 6.43 -27.11
C ASP A 207 -13.90 5.07 -27.79
N SER A 208 -13.69 3.93 -27.07
CA SER A 208 -13.90 2.57 -27.60
C SER A 208 -15.09 1.88 -26.94
N GLN A 209 -16.06 1.44 -27.77
CA GLN A 209 -17.18 0.61 -27.30
C GLN A 209 -16.70 -0.76 -26.78
N HIS A 210 -15.65 -1.33 -27.38
CA HIS A 210 -15.08 -2.61 -26.94
C HIS A 210 -14.44 -2.48 -25.56
N MET A 211 -13.72 -1.37 -25.29
CA MET A 211 -13.14 -1.12 -23.97
C MET A 211 -14.21 -0.90 -22.91
N LYS A 212 -15.29 -0.19 -23.23
CA LYS A 212 -16.45 -0.05 -22.33
C LYS A 212 -17.05 -1.42 -22.00
N PHE A 213 -17.20 -2.28 -23.01
CA PHE A 213 -17.74 -3.62 -22.82
C PHE A 213 -16.82 -4.47 -21.93
N ILE A 214 -15.52 -4.53 -22.23
CA ILE A 214 -14.54 -5.31 -21.46
C ILE A 214 -14.50 -4.83 -20.00
N SER A 215 -14.38 -3.52 -19.77
CA SER A 215 -14.37 -2.98 -18.41
C SER A 215 -15.65 -3.29 -17.63
N LYS A 216 -16.81 -3.24 -18.30
CA LYS A 216 -18.11 -3.58 -17.70
C LYS A 216 -18.21 -5.07 -17.37
N ALA A 217 -17.76 -5.94 -18.27
CA ALA A 217 -17.76 -7.39 -18.06
C ALA A 217 -16.86 -7.79 -16.89
N LEU A 218 -15.61 -7.30 -16.87
CA LEU A 218 -14.68 -7.53 -15.77
C LEU A 218 -15.22 -7.02 -14.42
N ARG A 219 -15.89 -5.87 -14.43
CA ARG A 219 -16.54 -5.33 -13.23
C ARG A 219 -17.61 -6.29 -12.72
N HIS A 220 -18.48 -6.77 -13.60
CA HIS A 220 -19.57 -7.67 -13.22
C HIS A 220 -19.03 -9.00 -12.65
N GLU A 221 -18.02 -9.58 -13.28
CA GLU A 221 -17.39 -10.81 -12.81
C GLU A 221 -16.78 -10.60 -11.42
N LEU A 222 -16.00 -9.52 -11.23
CA LEU A 222 -15.35 -9.24 -9.95
C LEU A 222 -16.36 -8.94 -8.84
N GLU A 223 -17.41 -8.19 -9.13
CA GLU A 223 -18.49 -7.90 -8.17
C GLU A 223 -19.22 -9.18 -7.76
N SER A 224 -19.43 -10.11 -8.69
CA SER A 224 -20.01 -11.43 -8.41
C SER A 224 -19.10 -12.27 -7.50
N ILE A 225 -17.79 -12.27 -7.77
CA ILE A 225 -16.80 -12.98 -6.93
C ILE A 225 -16.77 -12.37 -5.52
N ALA A 226 -16.73 -11.05 -5.40
CA ALA A 226 -16.72 -10.36 -4.11
C ALA A 226 -17.96 -10.70 -3.28
N LEU A 227 -19.14 -10.64 -3.90
CA LEU A 227 -20.41 -10.99 -3.26
C LEU A 227 -20.43 -12.44 -2.78
N ALA A 228 -19.92 -13.38 -3.58
CA ALA A 228 -19.80 -14.79 -3.20
C ALA A 228 -18.84 -15.00 -1.99
N LYS A 229 -17.90 -14.09 -1.78
CA LYS A 229 -17.00 -14.04 -0.61
C LYS A 229 -17.57 -13.23 0.57
N GLY A 230 -18.81 -12.76 0.49
CA GLY A 230 -19.44 -11.95 1.54
C GLY A 230 -18.92 -10.51 1.60
N ILE A 231 -18.37 -9.99 0.51
CA ILE A 231 -17.84 -8.62 0.42
C ILE A 231 -18.84 -7.73 -0.33
N ASP A 232 -19.47 -6.80 0.36
CA ASP A 232 -20.35 -5.79 -0.23
C ASP A 232 -19.59 -4.50 -0.54
N MET A 233 -19.07 -4.39 -1.75
CA MET A 233 -18.30 -3.21 -2.17
C MET A 233 -19.09 -1.91 -2.20
N SER A 234 -20.42 -1.92 -2.00
CA SER A 234 -21.22 -0.70 -1.87
C SER A 234 -20.94 0.04 -0.56
N LEU A 235 -20.42 -0.67 0.44
CA LEU A 235 -20.03 -0.10 1.75
C LEU A 235 -18.68 0.63 1.68
N ALA A 236 -17.87 0.39 0.64
CA ALA A 236 -16.66 1.15 0.44
C ALA A 236 -16.96 2.63 0.20
N LYS A 237 -16.22 3.52 0.85
CA LYS A 237 -16.39 4.96 0.66
C LYS A 237 -16.11 5.31 -0.80
N LYS A 238 -17.08 5.92 -1.48
CA LYS A 238 -16.87 6.42 -2.84
C LYS A 238 -15.73 7.42 -2.81
N ALA A 239 -14.74 7.24 -3.68
CA ALA A 239 -13.71 8.24 -3.88
C ALA A 239 -14.43 9.54 -4.29
N LEU A 240 -14.26 10.58 -3.50
CA LEU A 240 -14.62 11.92 -3.94
C LEU A 240 -13.77 12.19 -5.16
N GLY A 241 -14.40 12.40 -6.31
CA GLY A 241 -13.68 12.83 -7.49
C GLY A 241 -12.88 14.07 -7.11
N THR A 242 -11.61 14.08 -7.41
CA THR A 242 -10.71 15.22 -7.11
C THR A 242 -11.11 16.49 -7.86
N GLY A 243 -12.14 16.44 -8.70
CA GLY A 243 -12.55 17.56 -9.58
C GLY A 243 -11.51 17.87 -10.67
N VAL A 244 -10.36 17.22 -10.64
CA VAL A 244 -9.29 17.40 -11.62
C VAL A 244 -9.67 16.68 -12.90
N SER A 245 -9.74 17.40 -14.00
CA SER A 245 -9.92 16.83 -15.33
C SER A 245 -8.64 16.07 -15.71
N VAL A 246 -8.75 14.74 -15.76
CA VAL A 246 -7.62 13.90 -16.14
C VAL A 246 -7.54 13.85 -17.67
N PRO A 247 -6.38 14.16 -18.27
CA PRO A 247 -6.25 14.16 -19.74
C PRO A 247 -6.45 12.75 -20.31
N PRO A 248 -7.01 12.62 -21.54
CA PRO A 248 -7.26 11.31 -22.17
C PRO A 248 -6.01 10.43 -22.34
N SER A 249 -4.83 11.06 -22.44
CA SER A 249 -3.53 10.40 -22.54
C SER A 249 -2.99 9.90 -21.19
N ALA A 250 -3.61 10.26 -20.07
CA ALA A 250 -3.14 9.83 -18.75
C ALA A 250 -3.11 8.29 -18.64
N ARG A 251 -2.14 7.80 -17.89
CA ARG A 251 -1.88 6.39 -17.69
C ARG A 251 -2.01 6.03 -16.24
N TYR A 252 -2.63 4.91 -15.93
CA TYR A 252 -2.63 4.36 -14.58
C TYR A 252 -1.26 3.78 -14.22
N SER A 253 -1.00 3.62 -12.93
CA SER A 253 0.30 3.19 -12.39
C SER A 253 0.84 1.91 -13.02
N THR A 254 -0.02 0.92 -13.29
CA THR A 254 0.39 -0.35 -13.91
C THR A 254 1.04 -0.16 -15.28
N LEU A 255 0.54 0.78 -16.10
CA LEU A 255 1.14 1.09 -17.39
C LEU A 255 2.38 1.98 -17.26
N GLN A 256 2.53 2.72 -16.16
CA GLN A 256 3.73 3.49 -15.88
C GLN A 256 4.90 2.63 -15.38
N ASP A 257 4.59 1.45 -14.83
CA ASP A 257 5.56 0.48 -14.30
C ASP A 257 6.15 -0.44 -15.39
N LEU A 258 5.56 -0.46 -16.62
CA LEU A 258 6.04 -1.19 -17.79
C LEU A 258 7.05 -0.37 -18.61
#